data_a07084a9b57c05a2f6bfc76e5ff1da2a
#
_entry.id   a07084a9b57c05a2f6bfc76e5ff1da2a
#
_cell.length_a   1.000
_cell.length_b   1.000
_cell.length_c   1.000
_cell.angle_alpha   90.00
_cell.angle_beta   90.00
_cell.angle_gamma   90.00
#
_symmetry.space_group_name_H-M   'P 1'
#
loop_
_entity.id
_entity.type
_entity.pdbx_description
1 polymer ?
#
loop_
_entity_poly.entity_id
_entity_poly.type
_entity_poly.pdbx_seq_one_letter_code
_entity_poly.pdbx_strand_id
1 'polypeptide(L)'
;MERQKNFIIFVIILAGIFFRFYQINYEDFWIDEIFSFWIADPNISFFETVKRHNSIEQIPIFFNLILKIFYSIFGYDVKIGRYFVAILSSLSLIYCFILSQEFKNKDFKLIFIFLISFNIFLIKYSHELRPYSLIVLLFILSLLFFFKYLNNPDYFLNYLFFTLFTTFLIFFFSLFFFFFF
;
A
#
# COMPACT_ATOMS: atom_id res chain seq x y z
N MET A 1 -11.67 -31.15 4.16
CA MET A 1 -11.59 -30.36 2.92
C MET A 1 -11.47 -28.84 3.19
N GLU A 2 -12.31 -28.24 4.01
CA GLU A 2 -12.24 -26.80 4.34
C GLU A 2 -10.95 -26.39 5.10
N ARG A 3 -10.56 -27.15 6.13
CA ARG A 3 -9.35 -26.94 6.90
C ARG A 3 -8.08 -26.97 6.03
N GLN A 4 -8.06 -27.84 5.02
CA GLN A 4 -6.95 -27.93 4.06
C GLN A 4 -6.89 -26.69 3.15
N LYS A 5 -8.03 -26.17 2.64
CA LYS A 5 -8.04 -24.93 1.83
C LYS A 5 -7.57 -23.72 2.63
N ASN A 6 -7.98 -23.58 3.88
CA ASN A 6 -7.53 -22.49 4.74
C ASN A 6 -6.01 -22.58 5.02
N PHE A 7 -5.48 -23.77 5.22
CA PHE A 7 -4.05 -23.98 5.38
C PHE A 7 -3.27 -23.60 4.10
N ILE A 8 -3.78 -23.99 2.91
CA ILE A 8 -3.17 -23.60 1.64
C ILE A 8 -3.16 -22.08 1.47
N ILE A 9 -4.27 -21.39 1.77
CA ILE A 9 -4.36 -19.94 1.70
C ILE A 9 -3.33 -19.29 2.63
N PHE A 10 -3.19 -19.79 3.85
CA PHE A 10 -2.19 -19.30 4.80
C PHE A 10 -0.76 -19.42 4.26
N VAL A 11 -0.40 -20.57 3.68
CA VAL A 11 0.92 -20.80 3.07
C VAL A 11 1.15 -19.84 1.88
N ILE A 12 0.12 -19.62 1.04
CA ILE A 12 0.20 -18.68 -0.10
C ILE A 12 0.46 -17.25 0.41
N ILE A 13 -0.22 -16.82 1.46
CA ILE A 13 -0.01 -15.47 2.04
C ILE A 13 1.40 -15.35 2.60
N LEU A 14 1.88 -16.35 3.35
CA LEU A 14 3.25 -16.32 3.89
C LEU A 14 4.30 -16.25 2.77
N ALA A 15 4.12 -17.03 1.70
CA ALA A 15 5.00 -16.98 0.54
C ALA A 15 4.92 -15.60 -0.14
N GLY A 16 3.72 -15.03 -0.30
CA GLY A 16 3.53 -13.70 -0.86
C GLY A 16 4.21 -12.60 -0.04
N ILE A 17 4.14 -12.68 1.30
CA ILE A 17 4.87 -11.77 2.20
C ILE A 17 6.37 -11.99 2.05
N PHE A 18 6.84 -13.23 2.05
CA PHE A 18 8.25 -13.54 1.86
C PHE A 18 8.83 -12.89 0.60
N PHE A 19 8.15 -13.00 -0.55
CA PHE A 19 8.63 -12.39 -1.80
C PHE A 19 8.68 -10.86 -1.77
N ARG A 20 7.88 -10.19 -0.94
CA ARG A 20 7.91 -8.74 -0.75
C ARG A 20 9.12 -8.24 0.05
N PHE A 21 9.76 -9.15 0.79
CA PHE A 21 10.99 -8.83 1.54
C PHE A 21 12.23 -9.48 0.94
N TYR A 22 12.05 -10.50 0.10
CA TYR A 22 13.16 -11.23 -0.50
C TYR A 22 13.94 -10.32 -1.45
N GLN A 23 15.23 -10.17 -1.19
CA GLN A 23 16.15 -9.33 -1.98
C GLN A 23 15.71 -7.86 -2.16
N ILE A 24 14.98 -7.30 -1.21
CA ILE A 24 14.40 -5.94 -1.27
C ILE A 24 15.42 -4.83 -1.55
N ASN A 25 16.69 -5.03 -1.19
CA ASN A 25 17.78 -4.08 -1.41
C ASN A 25 18.79 -4.57 -2.47
N TYR A 26 18.40 -5.51 -3.33
CA TYR A 26 19.29 -6.06 -4.36
C TYR A 26 19.49 -5.07 -5.52
N GLU A 27 18.43 -4.39 -5.96
CA GLU A 27 18.50 -3.39 -7.02
C GLU A 27 19.00 -2.04 -6.49
N ASP A 28 19.75 -1.32 -7.33
CA ASP A 28 20.15 0.05 -7.05
C ASP A 28 18.94 0.98 -6.90
N PHE A 29 19.15 2.11 -6.22
CA PHE A 29 18.07 3.07 -6.02
C PHE A 29 17.81 3.90 -7.27
N TRP A 30 16.54 3.97 -7.66
CA TRP A 30 16.08 4.83 -8.72
C TRP A 30 16.10 6.29 -8.25
N ILE A 31 16.25 7.21 -9.19
CA ILE A 31 16.28 8.65 -8.88
C ILE A 31 15.02 9.11 -8.14
N ASP A 32 13.85 8.55 -8.48
CA ASP A 32 12.59 8.85 -7.84
C ASP A 32 12.52 8.36 -6.37
N GLU A 33 13.18 7.25 -6.05
CA GLU A 33 13.31 6.78 -4.67
C GLU A 33 14.20 7.72 -3.84
N ILE A 34 15.27 8.23 -4.47
CA ILE A 34 16.17 9.20 -3.85
C ILE A 34 15.41 10.50 -3.57
N PHE A 35 14.53 10.93 -4.46
CA PHE A 35 13.67 12.09 -4.21
C PHE A 35 12.73 11.87 -3.03
N SER A 36 12.02 10.73 -2.99
CA SER A 36 11.15 10.39 -1.87
C SER A 36 11.93 10.36 -0.54
N PHE A 37 13.14 9.78 -0.53
CA PHE A 37 14.02 9.76 0.62
C PHE A 37 14.42 11.18 1.04
N TRP A 38 14.91 12.02 0.13
CA TRP A 38 15.35 13.39 0.40
C TRP A 38 14.23 14.30 0.91
N ILE A 39 13.01 14.15 0.39
CA ILE A 39 11.84 14.91 0.82
C ILE A 39 11.42 14.50 2.25
N ALA A 40 11.49 13.21 2.56
CA ALA A 40 11.06 12.65 3.83
C ALA A 40 12.14 12.73 4.95
N ASP A 41 13.18 13.54 4.80
CA ASP A 41 14.22 13.72 5.80
C ASP A 41 13.61 14.16 7.16
N PRO A 42 13.79 13.38 8.24
CA PRO A 42 13.21 13.69 9.55
C PRO A 42 13.84 14.90 10.22
N ASN A 43 15.05 15.31 9.82
CA ASN A 43 15.80 16.39 10.45
C ASN A 43 15.43 17.80 9.94
N ILE A 44 14.61 17.90 8.88
CA ILE A 44 14.15 19.18 8.33
C ILE A 44 12.77 19.55 8.88
N SER A 45 12.44 20.86 8.83
CA SER A 45 11.12 21.34 9.23
C SER A 45 10.01 20.87 8.28
N PHE A 46 8.76 20.91 8.74
CA PHE A 46 7.60 20.62 7.90
C PHE A 46 7.55 21.54 6.66
N PHE A 47 7.81 22.83 6.82
CA PHE A 47 7.83 23.79 5.70
C PHE A 47 8.88 23.45 4.66
N GLU A 48 10.07 23.03 5.09
CA GLU A 48 11.11 22.59 4.15
C GLU A 48 10.74 21.29 3.44
N THR A 49 10.08 20.36 4.12
CA THR A 49 9.50 19.15 3.47
C THR A 49 8.51 19.53 2.37
N VAL A 50 7.58 20.46 2.64
CA VAL A 50 6.59 20.93 1.65
C VAL A 50 7.31 21.62 0.48
N LYS A 51 8.31 22.46 0.75
CA LYS A 51 9.10 23.15 -0.27
C LYS A 51 9.85 22.18 -1.18
N ARG A 52 10.54 21.19 -0.61
CA ARG A 52 11.24 20.15 -1.36
C ARG A 52 10.27 19.33 -2.21
N HIS A 53 9.15 18.94 -1.63
CA HIS A 53 8.11 18.20 -2.34
C HIS A 53 7.59 18.97 -3.56
N ASN A 54 7.17 20.22 -3.39
CA ASN A 54 6.63 21.05 -4.46
C ASN A 54 7.66 21.40 -5.57
N SER A 55 8.96 21.26 -5.28
CA SER A 55 10.02 21.53 -6.29
C SER A 55 10.26 20.35 -7.24
N ILE A 56 9.85 19.13 -6.87
CA ILE A 56 10.24 17.92 -7.60
C ILE A 56 9.02 17.00 -7.89
N GLU A 57 8.16 16.82 -6.88
CA GLU A 57 7.09 15.83 -6.94
C GLU A 57 5.75 16.45 -7.34
N GLN A 58 5.00 15.70 -8.15
CA GLN A 58 3.64 16.07 -8.56
C GLN A 58 2.57 15.22 -7.88
N ILE A 59 2.99 14.24 -7.07
CA ILE A 59 2.09 13.36 -6.30
C ILE A 59 1.74 14.01 -4.96
N PRO A 60 0.67 13.59 -4.28
CA PRO A 60 0.34 14.12 -2.96
C PRO A 60 1.44 13.91 -1.93
N ILE A 61 1.72 14.94 -1.15
CA ILE A 61 2.76 14.95 -0.11
C ILE A 61 2.53 13.90 1.01
N PHE A 62 1.30 13.39 1.12
CA PHE A 62 0.88 12.51 2.21
C PHE A 62 1.79 11.28 2.41
N PHE A 63 2.22 10.64 1.31
CA PHE A 63 3.17 9.53 1.36
C PHE A 63 4.49 9.96 2.03
N ASN A 64 5.06 11.09 1.60
CA ASN A 64 6.33 11.58 2.13
C ASN A 64 6.24 11.99 3.61
N LEU A 65 5.07 12.48 4.06
CA LEU A 65 4.84 12.79 5.47
C LEU A 65 4.79 11.54 6.34
N ILE A 66 4.10 10.49 5.90
CA ILE A 66 4.09 9.20 6.63
C ILE A 66 5.48 8.58 6.64
N LEU A 67 6.18 8.61 5.52
CA LEU A 67 7.55 8.11 5.40
C LEU A 67 8.50 8.88 6.34
N LYS A 68 8.35 10.21 6.45
CA LYS A 68 9.11 11.05 7.38
C LYS A 68 8.89 10.63 8.84
N ILE A 69 7.64 10.36 9.23
CA ILE A 69 7.32 9.84 10.57
C ILE A 69 7.99 8.47 10.77
N PHE A 70 7.93 7.60 9.77
CA PHE A 70 8.57 6.30 9.84
C PHE A 70 10.09 6.41 10.03
N TYR A 71 10.75 7.29 9.28
CA TYR A 71 12.19 7.56 9.43
C TYR A 71 12.56 8.15 10.79
N SER A 72 11.70 8.95 11.39
CA SER A 72 11.97 9.50 12.73
C SER A 72 11.98 8.42 13.83
N ILE A 73 11.33 7.27 13.58
CA ILE A 73 11.24 6.15 14.54
C ILE A 73 12.31 5.10 14.27
N PHE A 74 12.51 4.73 13.01
CA PHE A 74 13.33 3.58 12.62
C PHE A 74 14.72 3.95 12.07
N GLY A 75 14.99 5.25 11.87
CA GLY A 75 16.24 5.76 11.33
C GLY A 75 16.14 6.21 9.86
N TYR A 76 17.00 7.13 9.49
CA TYR A 76 17.01 7.76 8.17
C TYR A 76 18.00 7.06 7.24
N ASP A 77 17.50 6.05 6.54
CA ASP A 77 18.22 5.26 5.53
C ASP A 77 17.24 4.83 4.42
N VAL A 78 17.68 4.91 3.15
CA VAL A 78 16.86 4.54 1.99
C VAL A 78 16.40 3.09 2.07
N LYS A 79 17.25 2.19 2.56
CA LYS A 79 16.91 0.77 2.77
C LYS A 79 15.75 0.60 3.75
N ILE A 80 15.75 1.39 4.83
CA ILE A 80 14.65 1.40 5.81
C ILE A 80 13.34 1.86 5.13
N GLY A 81 13.41 2.81 4.22
CA GLY A 81 12.25 3.25 3.43
C GLY A 81 11.65 2.15 2.57
N ARG A 82 12.47 1.29 1.93
CA ARG A 82 11.98 0.13 1.19
C ARG A 82 11.24 -0.87 2.11
N TYR A 83 11.76 -1.12 3.31
CA TYR A 83 11.02 -1.94 4.29
C TYR A 83 9.65 -1.36 4.64
N PHE A 84 9.54 -0.04 4.78
CA PHE A 84 8.24 0.61 4.97
C PHE A 84 7.25 0.28 3.85
N VAL A 85 7.67 0.41 2.60
CA VAL A 85 6.83 0.10 1.43
C VAL A 85 6.45 -1.38 1.37
N ALA A 86 7.38 -2.29 1.68
CA ALA A 86 7.12 -3.73 1.76
C ALA A 86 6.12 -4.08 2.88
N ILE A 87 6.16 -3.39 4.01
CA ILE A 87 5.16 -3.51 5.08
C ILE A 87 3.78 -3.09 4.56
N LEU A 88 3.65 -1.94 3.90
CA LEU A 88 2.38 -1.49 3.32
C LEU A 88 1.83 -2.49 2.30
N SER A 89 2.68 -3.04 1.42
CA SER A 89 2.30 -4.07 0.45
C SER A 89 1.87 -5.38 1.13
N SER A 90 2.52 -5.77 2.22
CA SER A 90 2.16 -6.95 3.00
C SER A 90 0.83 -6.77 3.73
N LEU A 91 0.58 -5.58 4.27
CA LEU A 91 -0.73 -5.21 4.84
C LEU A 91 -1.82 -5.27 3.76
N SER A 92 -1.53 -4.81 2.54
CA SER A 92 -2.48 -4.93 1.42
C SER A 92 -2.88 -6.39 1.17
N LEU A 93 -1.92 -7.32 1.21
CA LEU A 93 -2.19 -8.75 1.05
C LEU A 93 -3.05 -9.32 2.18
N ILE A 94 -2.80 -8.91 3.44
CA ILE A 94 -3.62 -9.29 4.59
C ILE A 94 -5.06 -8.77 4.43
N TYR A 95 -5.22 -7.51 4.02
CA TYR A 95 -6.55 -6.94 3.78
C TYR A 95 -7.25 -7.55 2.55
N CYS A 96 -6.51 -7.98 1.52
CA CYS A 96 -7.06 -8.81 0.44
C CYS A 96 -7.62 -10.14 0.97
N PHE A 97 -6.94 -10.78 1.93
CA PHE A 97 -7.47 -11.98 2.56
C PHE A 97 -8.76 -11.68 3.33
N ILE A 98 -8.83 -10.58 4.10
CA ILE A 98 -10.05 -10.17 4.81
C ILE A 98 -11.17 -9.87 3.79
N LEU A 99 -10.88 -9.13 2.72
CA LEU A 99 -11.82 -8.86 1.64
C LEU A 99 -12.35 -10.15 1.00
N SER A 100 -11.50 -11.14 0.83
CA SER A 100 -11.89 -12.42 0.25
C SER A 100 -12.93 -13.17 1.07
N GLN A 101 -13.09 -12.86 2.36
CA GLN A 101 -14.13 -13.47 3.21
C GLN A 101 -15.54 -13.01 2.80
N GLU A 102 -15.68 -11.86 2.15
CA GLU A 102 -16.95 -11.37 1.60
C GLU A 102 -17.40 -12.17 0.35
N PHE A 103 -16.52 -12.97 -0.26
CA PHE A 103 -16.83 -13.78 -1.43
C PHE A 103 -17.52 -15.09 -1.05
N LYS A 104 -18.65 -15.38 -1.65
CA LYS A 104 -19.43 -16.62 -1.40
C LYS A 104 -18.71 -17.88 -1.90
N ASN A 105 -17.98 -17.78 -3.03
CA ASN A 105 -17.31 -18.93 -3.66
C ASN A 105 -15.91 -19.14 -3.09
N LYS A 106 -15.69 -20.32 -2.47
CA LYS A 106 -14.40 -20.66 -1.82
C LYS A 106 -13.25 -20.88 -2.81
N ASP A 107 -13.54 -21.36 -4.01
CA ASP A 107 -12.51 -21.56 -5.03
C ASP A 107 -12.06 -20.22 -5.60
N PHE A 108 -12.99 -19.28 -5.75
CA PHE A 108 -12.68 -17.92 -6.12
C PHE A 108 -11.77 -17.23 -5.09
N LYS A 109 -12.00 -17.45 -3.78
CA LYS A 109 -11.09 -16.95 -2.73
C LYS A 109 -9.64 -17.41 -2.92
N LEU A 110 -9.46 -18.72 -3.17
CA LEU A 110 -8.13 -19.30 -3.34
C LEU A 110 -7.43 -18.70 -4.56
N ILE A 111 -8.12 -18.64 -5.70
CA ILE A 111 -7.58 -18.07 -6.94
C ILE A 111 -7.24 -16.59 -6.74
N PHE A 112 -8.14 -15.82 -6.14
CA PHE A 112 -7.94 -14.39 -5.87
C PHE A 112 -6.67 -14.16 -5.02
N ILE A 113 -6.54 -14.86 -3.87
CA ILE A 113 -5.38 -14.71 -2.99
C ILE A 113 -4.10 -15.16 -3.69
N PHE A 114 -4.15 -16.26 -4.46
CA PHE A 114 -3.00 -16.72 -5.24
C PHE A 114 -2.53 -15.65 -6.24
N LEU A 115 -3.45 -15.11 -7.04
CA LEU A 115 -3.12 -14.08 -8.04
C LEU A 115 -2.52 -12.82 -7.39
N ILE A 116 -3.07 -12.33 -6.29
CA ILE A 116 -2.55 -11.13 -5.60
C ILE A 116 -1.22 -11.40 -4.92
N SER A 117 -1.03 -12.60 -4.33
CA SER A 117 0.22 -12.97 -3.63
C SER A 117 1.41 -13.03 -4.56
N PHE A 118 1.22 -13.57 -5.77
CA PHE A 118 2.29 -13.78 -6.76
C PHE A 118 2.24 -12.82 -7.94
N ASN A 119 1.46 -11.74 -7.85
CA ASN A 119 1.47 -10.70 -8.87
C ASN A 119 2.82 -10.01 -8.92
N ILE A 120 3.51 -10.16 -10.06
CA ILE A 120 4.89 -9.67 -10.23
C ILE A 120 4.97 -8.14 -10.09
N PHE A 121 3.95 -7.40 -10.54
CA PHE A 121 3.92 -5.94 -10.41
C PHE A 121 3.77 -5.52 -8.94
N LEU A 122 2.89 -6.19 -8.17
CA LEU A 122 2.71 -5.88 -6.74
C LEU A 122 3.96 -6.22 -5.93
N ILE A 123 4.69 -7.30 -6.30
CA ILE A 123 5.96 -7.65 -5.67
C ILE A 123 7.02 -6.60 -6.05
N LYS A 124 7.17 -6.28 -7.34
CA LYS A 124 8.14 -5.27 -7.80
C LYS A 124 7.92 -3.92 -7.11
N TYR A 125 6.69 -3.39 -7.15
CA TYR A 125 6.36 -2.11 -6.51
C TYR A 125 6.44 -2.14 -4.98
N SER A 126 6.52 -3.31 -4.34
CA SER A 126 6.83 -3.41 -2.92
C SER A 126 8.32 -3.20 -2.59
N HIS A 127 9.20 -3.20 -3.59
CA HIS A 127 10.64 -2.95 -3.45
C HIS A 127 11.03 -1.52 -3.82
N GLU A 128 10.12 -0.73 -4.38
CA GLU A 128 10.37 0.65 -4.78
C GLU A 128 9.85 1.63 -3.71
N LEU A 129 10.70 2.55 -3.27
CA LEU A 129 10.35 3.59 -2.28
C LEU A 129 9.45 4.66 -2.91
N ARG A 130 8.23 4.25 -3.32
CA ARG A 130 7.24 5.08 -3.99
C ARG A 130 5.84 4.83 -3.39
N PRO A 131 4.86 5.71 -3.60
CA PRO A 131 3.53 5.61 -3.00
C PRO A 131 2.67 4.45 -3.50
N TYR A 132 3.12 3.66 -4.49
CA TYR A 132 2.31 2.62 -5.14
C TYR A 132 1.70 1.62 -4.14
N SER A 133 2.48 1.13 -3.19
CA SER A 133 1.98 0.19 -2.17
C SER A 133 0.95 0.82 -1.23
N LEU A 134 1.09 2.13 -0.93
CA LEU A 134 0.10 2.87 -0.16
C LEU A 134 -1.22 3.02 -0.95
N ILE A 135 -1.14 3.34 -2.24
CA ILE A 135 -2.31 3.45 -3.12
C ILE A 135 -3.05 2.12 -3.19
N VAL A 136 -2.33 1.01 -3.39
CA VAL A 136 -2.93 -0.35 -3.41
C VAL A 136 -3.60 -0.67 -2.07
N LEU A 137 -2.97 -0.35 -0.95
CA LEU A 137 -3.55 -0.55 0.38
C LEU A 137 -4.86 0.23 0.56
N LEU A 138 -4.86 1.52 0.21
CA LEU A 138 -6.05 2.38 0.30
C LEU A 138 -7.18 1.87 -0.62
N PHE A 139 -6.85 1.40 -1.82
CA PHE A 139 -7.83 0.82 -2.74
C PHE A 139 -8.49 -0.43 -2.17
N ILE A 140 -7.70 -1.34 -1.60
CA ILE A 140 -8.21 -2.57 -0.99
C ILE A 140 -9.08 -2.27 0.24
N LEU A 141 -8.66 -1.31 1.08
CA LEU A 141 -9.45 -0.85 2.22
C LEU A 141 -10.78 -0.24 1.77
N SER A 142 -10.75 0.58 0.72
CA SER A 142 -11.97 1.15 0.14
C SER A 142 -12.93 0.04 -0.34
N LEU A 143 -12.45 -0.94 -1.09
CA LEU A 143 -13.26 -2.08 -1.52
C LEU A 143 -13.81 -2.89 -0.35
N LEU A 144 -12.98 -3.16 0.67
CA LEU A 144 -13.39 -3.91 1.85
C LEU A 144 -14.57 -3.23 2.56
N PHE A 145 -14.47 -1.93 2.82
CA PHE A 145 -15.52 -1.19 3.50
C PHE A 145 -16.75 -0.99 2.61
N PHE A 146 -16.58 -0.89 1.30
CA PHE A 146 -17.69 -0.92 0.34
C PHE A 146 -18.50 -2.22 0.42
N PHE A 147 -17.84 -3.38 0.38
CA PHE A 147 -18.52 -4.67 0.51
C PHE A 147 -19.17 -4.85 1.89
N LYS A 148 -18.50 -4.42 2.96
CA LYS A 148 -19.09 -4.44 4.31
C LYS A 148 -20.33 -3.54 4.40
N TYR A 149 -20.31 -2.39 3.76
CA TYR A 149 -21.48 -1.50 3.70
C TYR A 149 -22.65 -2.14 2.92
N LEU A 150 -22.36 -2.76 1.77
CA LEU A 150 -23.39 -3.46 1.00
C LEU A 150 -24.04 -4.63 1.78
N ASN A 151 -23.25 -5.34 2.57
CA ASN A 151 -23.76 -6.48 3.37
C ASN A 151 -24.49 -6.02 4.64
N ASN A 152 -24.14 -4.87 5.21
CA ASN A 152 -24.71 -4.31 6.44
C ASN A 152 -24.81 -2.78 6.34
N PRO A 153 -25.82 -2.23 5.67
CA PRO A 153 -25.95 -0.78 5.43
C PRO A 153 -26.25 0.04 6.69
N ASP A 154 -26.74 -0.60 7.76
CA ASP A 154 -27.03 0.07 9.03
C ASP A 154 -25.79 0.50 9.82
N TYR A 155 -24.62 -0.07 9.48
CA TYR A 155 -23.36 0.31 10.10
C TYR A 155 -22.77 1.57 9.44
N PHE A 156 -23.12 2.75 9.95
CA PHE A 156 -22.63 4.06 9.48
C PHE A 156 -21.08 4.12 9.37
N LEU A 157 -20.36 3.43 10.26
CA LEU A 157 -18.90 3.36 10.22
C LEU A 157 -18.35 2.76 8.91
N ASN A 158 -19.03 1.77 8.33
CA ASN A 158 -18.60 1.18 7.05
C ASN A 158 -18.71 2.21 5.92
N TYR A 159 -19.79 2.99 5.87
CA TYR A 159 -19.95 4.06 4.91
C TYR A 159 -18.87 5.16 5.10
N LEU A 160 -18.63 5.56 6.35
CA LEU A 160 -17.64 6.59 6.67
C LEU A 160 -16.23 6.17 6.28
N PHE A 161 -15.81 4.93 6.58
CA PHE A 161 -14.51 4.43 6.16
C PHE A 161 -14.40 4.25 4.65
N PHE A 162 -15.45 3.79 3.99
CA PHE A 162 -15.49 3.72 2.53
C PHE A 162 -15.27 5.11 1.90
N THR A 163 -16.02 6.11 2.33
CA THR A 163 -15.87 7.48 1.81
C THR A 163 -14.51 8.08 2.12
N LEU A 164 -13.96 7.83 3.31
CA LEU A 164 -12.64 8.31 3.70
C LEU A 164 -11.55 7.71 2.80
N PHE A 165 -11.52 6.40 2.62
CA PHE A 165 -10.49 5.77 1.78
C PHE A 165 -10.64 6.10 0.30
N THR A 166 -11.87 6.20 -0.22
CA THR A 166 -12.10 6.66 -1.61
C THR A 166 -11.68 8.10 -1.82
N THR A 167 -11.92 8.99 -0.85
CA THR A 167 -11.49 10.39 -0.94
C THR A 167 -9.97 10.49 -1.00
N PHE A 168 -9.25 9.72 -0.16
CA PHE A 168 -7.78 9.65 -0.25
C PHE A 168 -7.31 9.13 -1.60
N LEU A 169 -7.95 8.09 -2.15
CA LEU A 169 -7.61 7.57 -3.49
C LEU A 169 -7.83 8.63 -4.57
N ILE A 170 -8.98 9.29 -4.58
CA ILE A 170 -9.29 10.34 -5.57
C ILE A 170 -8.25 11.46 -5.46
N PHE A 171 -7.83 11.84 -4.26
CA PHE A 171 -6.79 12.84 -4.04
C PHE A 171 -5.45 12.41 -4.66
N PHE A 172 -5.06 11.13 -4.57
CA PHE A 172 -3.87 10.60 -5.24
C PHE A 172 -4.01 10.60 -6.77
N PHE A 173 -5.20 10.32 -7.31
CA PHE A 173 -5.43 10.26 -8.76
C PHE A 173 -5.70 11.62 -9.41
N SER A 174 -6.41 12.54 -8.73
CA SER A 174 -6.80 13.84 -9.30
C SER A 174 -5.60 14.71 -9.64
N LEU A 175 -4.53 14.65 -8.86
CA LEU A 175 -3.29 15.36 -9.18
C LEU A 175 -2.56 14.76 -10.38
N PHE A 176 -2.71 13.45 -10.65
CA PHE A 176 -2.18 12.83 -11.86
C PHE A 176 -2.87 13.37 -13.13
N PHE A 177 -4.20 13.60 -13.09
CA PHE A 177 -4.95 14.13 -14.24
C PHE A 177 -4.72 15.62 -14.49
N PHE A 178 -4.52 16.42 -13.45
CA PHE A 178 -4.32 17.88 -13.59
C PHE A 178 -2.99 18.26 -14.24
N PHE A 179 -2.00 17.35 -14.27
CA PHE A 179 -0.68 17.60 -14.84
C PHE A 179 -0.44 16.93 -16.19
N PHE A 180 -1.35 16.08 -16.66
CA PHE A 180 -1.27 15.44 -18.00
C PHE A 180 -2.19 16.07 -19.05
N PHE A 181 -2.99 17.05 -18.67
CA PHE A 181 -3.80 17.88 -19.57
C PHE A 181 -3.54 19.38 -19.30
#